data_0bc1713211cfa0320087c7670af91371
#
_entry.id   0bc1713211cfa0320087c7670af91371
#
_cell.length_a   1.000
_cell.length_b   1.000
_cell.length_c   1.000
_cell.angle_alpha   90.00
_cell.angle_beta   90.00
_cell.angle_gamma   90.00
#
_symmetry.space_group_name_H-M   'P 1'
#
loop_
_entity.id
_entity.type
_entity.pdbx_description
1 polymer ?
#
loop_
_entity_poly.entity_id
_entity_poly.type
_entity_poly.pdbx_seq_one_letter_code
_entity_poly.pdbx_strand_id
1 'polypeptide(L)'
;YRKMAKSKKKKHNSFFGARLTSTISTSLVLFLLGIIALLGVMATQLTVYVRGNMGFSVVLDENVTDAQIKTLQKRLTAAPYARKVQYISKSDALKELYMELGENPEDLLGYNPLRPSFEVKLNSDYADATKLAGIDKTLRSAYPYIENVSYQKDLIELVNDNLKLIGLILLGIAVVMTVISVVLIANTVSLVAYSKRFLLHAMVLVGATPAFIRRPFVRSHIVNGIFGALIANGLLGALLYYMSRELSGFSSLLDKEMLLFIAGGILLAGVVLSYLAARIAVGRYLRADRDKLYYM
;
A
#
# COMPACT_ATOMS: atom_id res chain seq x y z
N TYR A 1 -7.15 29.26 51.73
CA TYR A 1 -7.83 28.06 51.10
C TYR A 1 -8.14 28.28 49.62
N ARG A 2 -8.62 29.42 49.18
CA ARG A 2 -9.03 29.72 47.77
C ARG A 2 -7.87 29.76 46.77
N LYS A 3 -6.63 30.13 47.17
CA LYS A 3 -5.43 30.11 46.32
C LYS A 3 -4.89 28.72 46.11
N MET A 4 -4.99 27.79 47.07
CA MET A 4 -4.57 26.40 46.93
C MET A 4 -5.49 25.58 45.99
N ALA A 5 -6.81 25.88 46.01
CA ALA A 5 -7.77 25.21 45.12
C ALA A 5 -7.58 25.64 43.66
N LYS A 6 -7.24 26.93 43.38
CA LYS A 6 -6.92 27.42 42.02
C LYS A 6 -5.61 26.81 41.47
N SER A 7 -4.59 26.58 42.33
CA SER A 7 -3.31 25.95 41.94
C SER A 7 -3.48 24.48 41.56
N LYS A 8 -4.31 23.73 42.30
CA LYS A 8 -4.62 22.33 41.95
C LYS A 8 -5.36 22.18 40.62
N LYS A 9 -6.33 23.09 40.34
CA LYS A 9 -7.11 23.08 39.09
C LYS A 9 -6.24 23.44 37.89
N LYS A 10 -5.28 24.38 38.01
CA LYS A 10 -4.35 24.78 36.94
C LYS A 10 -3.33 23.68 36.61
N LYS A 11 -2.87 22.90 37.59
CA LYS A 11 -1.97 21.76 37.43
C LYS A 11 -2.63 20.58 36.72
N HIS A 12 -3.92 20.33 36.98
CA HIS A 12 -4.68 19.25 36.35
C HIS A 12 -4.92 19.54 34.84
N ASN A 13 -5.21 20.79 34.48
CA ASN A 13 -5.44 21.22 33.09
C ASN A 13 -4.17 21.16 32.23
N SER A 14 -2.98 21.44 32.77
CA SER A 14 -1.70 21.34 32.05
C SER A 14 -1.34 19.90 31.68
N PHE A 15 -1.66 18.93 32.56
CA PHE A 15 -1.44 17.51 32.32
C PHE A 15 -2.37 16.93 31.24
N PHE A 16 -3.62 17.37 31.25
CA PHE A 16 -4.61 16.98 30.25
C PHE A 16 -4.22 17.51 28.87
N GLY A 17 -3.78 18.79 28.81
CA GLY A 17 -3.32 19.42 27.56
C GLY A 17 -2.15 18.67 26.91
N ALA A 18 -1.11 18.32 27.68
CA ALA A 18 0.06 17.61 27.15
C ALA A 18 -0.29 16.20 26.63
N ARG A 19 -1.20 15.48 27.30
CA ARG A 19 -1.70 14.18 26.82
C ARG A 19 -2.53 14.32 25.54
N LEU A 20 -3.42 15.32 25.51
CA LEU A 20 -4.26 15.59 24.35
C LEU A 20 -3.40 15.93 23.12
N THR A 21 -2.43 16.82 23.27
CA THR A 21 -1.49 17.17 22.19
C THR A 21 -0.71 15.96 21.71
N SER A 22 -0.22 15.10 22.63
CA SER A 22 0.46 13.86 22.26
C SER A 22 -0.44 12.91 21.46
N THR A 23 -1.68 12.72 21.91
CA THR A 23 -2.62 11.83 21.22
C THR A 23 -2.98 12.36 19.84
N ILE A 24 -3.24 13.67 19.71
CA ILE A 24 -3.53 14.31 18.42
C ILE A 24 -2.35 14.18 17.46
N SER A 25 -1.13 14.50 17.92
CA SER A 25 0.06 14.35 17.08
C SER A 25 0.29 12.90 16.64
N THR A 26 0.13 11.94 17.54
CA THR A 26 0.25 10.51 17.22
C THR A 26 -0.84 10.07 16.24
N SER A 27 -2.09 10.52 16.43
CA SER A 27 -3.19 10.16 15.53
C SER A 27 -2.98 10.72 14.12
N LEU A 28 -2.48 11.95 14.00
CA LEU A 28 -2.21 12.56 12.70
C LEU A 28 -1.12 11.80 11.93
N VAL A 29 -0.03 11.43 12.59
CA VAL A 29 1.04 10.65 11.95
C VAL A 29 0.55 9.26 11.57
N LEU A 30 -0.21 8.57 12.45
CA LEU A 30 -0.78 7.26 12.15
C LEU A 30 -1.82 7.33 11.01
N PHE A 31 -2.58 8.41 10.92
CA PHE A 31 -3.48 8.68 9.81
C PHE A 31 -2.73 8.83 8.49
N LEU A 32 -1.64 9.61 8.47
CA LEU A 32 -0.79 9.76 7.28
C LEU A 32 -0.13 8.44 6.87
N LEU A 33 0.36 7.65 7.84
CA LEU A 33 0.86 6.29 7.56
C LEU A 33 -0.24 5.37 7.02
N GLY A 34 -1.47 5.53 7.51
CA GLY A 34 -2.64 4.83 7.00
C GLY A 34 -2.97 5.18 5.56
N ILE A 35 -2.88 6.47 5.19
CA ILE A 35 -3.04 6.93 3.80
C ILE A 35 -1.94 6.32 2.91
N ILE A 36 -0.69 6.32 3.35
CA ILE A 36 0.42 5.72 2.59
C ILE A 36 0.19 4.22 2.38
N ALA A 37 -0.24 3.50 3.42
CA ALA A 37 -0.59 2.08 3.31
C ALA A 37 -1.76 1.85 2.34
N LEU A 38 -2.80 2.69 2.40
CA LEU A 38 -3.93 2.65 1.49
C LEU A 38 -3.51 2.88 0.04
N LEU A 39 -2.69 3.90 -0.22
CA LEU A 39 -2.15 4.18 -1.55
C LEU A 39 -1.30 3.01 -2.07
N GLY A 40 -0.50 2.38 -1.21
CA GLY A 40 0.26 1.18 -1.56
C GLY A 40 -0.66 0.02 -1.99
N VAL A 41 -1.72 -0.24 -1.23
CA VAL A 41 -2.72 -1.27 -1.58
C VAL A 41 -3.44 -0.92 -2.87
N MET A 42 -3.86 0.33 -3.05
CA MET A 42 -4.51 0.77 -4.29
C MET A 42 -3.58 0.64 -5.51
N ALA A 43 -2.29 0.97 -5.37
CA ALA A 43 -1.31 0.79 -6.44
C ALA A 43 -1.16 -0.69 -6.82
N THR A 44 -1.14 -1.60 -5.83
CA THR A 44 -1.09 -3.04 -6.12
C THR A 44 -2.36 -3.56 -6.79
N GLN A 45 -3.54 -3.11 -6.37
CA GLN A 45 -4.81 -3.49 -6.98
C GLN A 45 -4.94 -2.97 -8.41
N LEU A 46 -4.56 -1.71 -8.65
CA LEU A 46 -4.51 -1.15 -9.99
C LEU A 46 -3.57 -1.96 -10.89
N THR A 47 -2.44 -2.40 -10.35
CA THR A 47 -1.51 -3.28 -11.05
C THR A 47 -2.16 -4.59 -11.47
N VAL A 48 -2.80 -5.27 -10.52
CA VAL A 48 -3.49 -6.54 -10.79
C VAL A 48 -4.57 -6.34 -11.86
N TYR A 49 -5.32 -5.23 -11.78
CA TYR A 49 -6.33 -4.89 -12.77
C TYR A 49 -5.74 -4.64 -14.16
N VAL A 50 -4.71 -3.80 -14.26
CA VAL A 50 -4.02 -3.50 -15.53
C VAL A 50 -3.38 -4.75 -16.10
N ARG A 51 -2.63 -5.51 -15.31
CA ARG A 51 -2.01 -6.76 -15.72
C ARG A 51 -3.04 -7.82 -16.16
N GLY A 52 -4.18 -7.91 -15.48
CA GLY A 52 -5.27 -8.84 -15.83
C GLY A 52 -6.01 -8.45 -17.11
N ASN A 53 -5.88 -7.19 -17.56
CA ASN A 53 -6.38 -6.72 -18.85
C ASN A 53 -5.32 -6.75 -19.96
N MET A 54 -4.06 -6.95 -19.61
CA MET A 54 -3.00 -7.19 -20.60
C MET A 54 -3.17 -8.57 -21.23
N GLY A 55 -2.83 -8.63 -22.48
CA GLY A 55 -2.91 -9.85 -23.26
C GLY A 55 -1.86 -9.88 -24.37
N PHE A 56 -1.91 -10.93 -25.11
CA PHE A 56 -1.18 -11.07 -26.37
C PHE A 56 -2.12 -11.62 -27.45
N SER A 57 -1.84 -11.26 -28.68
CA SER A 57 -2.56 -11.78 -29.84
C SER A 57 -1.72 -12.81 -30.53
N VAL A 58 -2.27 -13.99 -30.73
CA VAL A 58 -1.68 -15.08 -31.54
C VAL A 58 -2.24 -14.99 -32.94
N VAL A 59 -1.45 -14.43 -33.85
CA VAL A 59 -1.83 -14.30 -35.27
C VAL A 59 -1.55 -15.63 -35.99
N LEU A 60 -2.56 -16.11 -36.68
CA LEU A 60 -2.50 -17.38 -37.39
C LEU A 60 -2.21 -17.17 -38.88
N ASP A 61 -1.69 -18.22 -39.51
CA ASP A 61 -1.54 -18.27 -40.96
C ASP A 61 -2.91 -18.19 -41.65
N GLU A 62 -2.95 -17.67 -42.86
CA GLU A 62 -4.19 -17.55 -43.66
C GLU A 62 -4.81 -18.90 -44.01
N ASN A 63 -4.00 -19.96 -44.14
CA ASN A 63 -4.42 -21.31 -44.53
C ASN A 63 -4.74 -22.22 -43.32
N VAL A 64 -4.93 -21.67 -42.11
CA VAL A 64 -5.23 -22.45 -40.91
C VAL A 64 -6.59 -23.14 -41.04
N THR A 65 -6.64 -24.42 -40.71
CA THR A 65 -7.88 -25.22 -40.75
C THR A 65 -8.71 -25.06 -39.48
N ASP A 66 -10.03 -25.24 -39.57
CA ASP A 66 -10.93 -25.19 -38.41
C ASP A 66 -10.56 -26.20 -37.31
N ALA A 67 -10.01 -27.35 -37.69
CA ALA A 67 -9.55 -28.36 -36.73
C ALA A 67 -8.34 -27.86 -35.94
N GLN A 68 -7.41 -27.14 -36.57
CA GLN A 68 -6.25 -26.53 -35.92
C GLN A 68 -6.68 -25.38 -35.01
N ILE A 69 -7.62 -24.53 -35.45
CA ILE A 69 -8.22 -23.46 -34.65
C ILE A 69 -8.82 -24.03 -33.34
N LYS A 70 -9.67 -25.03 -33.44
CA LYS A 70 -10.31 -25.70 -32.28
C LYS A 70 -9.29 -26.35 -31.34
N THR A 71 -8.25 -26.96 -31.88
CA THR A 71 -7.19 -27.60 -31.09
C THR A 71 -6.39 -26.54 -30.32
N LEU A 72 -5.99 -25.48 -30.99
CA LEU A 72 -5.25 -24.36 -30.37
C LEU A 72 -6.09 -23.67 -29.31
N GLN A 73 -7.38 -23.42 -29.59
CA GLN A 73 -8.31 -22.84 -28.65
C GLN A 73 -8.39 -23.63 -27.32
N LYS A 74 -8.55 -24.97 -27.44
CA LYS A 74 -8.58 -25.83 -26.25
C LYS A 74 -7.27 -25.77 -25.46
N ARG A 75 -6.13 -25.74 -26.14
CA ARG A 75 -4.81 -25.66 -25.51
C ARG A 75 -4.59 -24.30 -24.81
N LEU A 76 -4.91 -23.21 -25.50
CA LEU A 76 -4.79 -21.87 -24.93
C LEU A 76 -5.73 -21.71 -23.72
N THR A 77 -6.97 -22.19 -23.80
CA THR A 77 -7.94 -22.12 -22.70
C THR A 77 -7.53 -22.95 -21.49
N ALA A 78 -6.85 -24.08 -21.70
CA ALA A 78 -6.34 -24.93 -20.62
C ALA A 78 -5.00 -24.46 -20.04
N ALA A 79 -4.38 -23.43 -20.62
CA ALA A 79 -3.07 -22.94 -20.19
C ALA A 79 -3.16 -22.10 -18.90
N PRO A 80 -2.24 -22.28 -17.94
CA PRO A 80 -2.29 -21.58 -16.65
C PRO A 80 -2.11 -20.05 -16.75
N TYR A 81 -1.52 -19.58 -17.85
CA TYR A 81 -1.32 -18.18 -18.12
C TYR A 81 -2.57 -17.48 -18.70
N ALA A 82 -3.52 -18.24 -19.25
CA ALA A 82 -4.70 -17.67 -19.91
C ALA A 82 -5.85 -17.46 -18.92
N ARG A 83 -6.35 -16.22 -18.85
CA ARG A 83 -7.56 -15.86 -18.11
C ARG A 83 -8.80 -15.92 -19.00
N LYS A 84 -8.68 -15.44 -20.24
CA LYS A 84 -9.73 -15.46 -21.26
C LYS A 84 -9.08 -15.66 -22.62
N VAL A 85 -9.68 -16.49 -23.44
CA VAL A 85 -9.25 -16.74 -24.83
C VAL A 85 -10.42 -16.45 -25.72
N GLN A 86 -10.22 -15.59 -26.70
CA GLN A 86 -11.23 -15.23 -27.69
C GLN A 86 -10.65 -15.42 -29.09
N TYR A 87 -11.35 -16.17 -29.93
CA TYR A 87 -11.02 -16.26 -31.35
C TYR A 87 -11.63 -15.09 -32.09
N ILE A 88 -10.85 -14.43 -32.91
CA ILE A 88 -11.26 -13.33 -33.77
C ILE A 88 -11.06 -13.78 -35.22
N SER A 89 -12.16 -13.90 -35.94
CA SER A 89 -12.09 -14.26 -37.35
C SER A 89 -11.59 -13.09 -38.22
N LYS A 90 -11.14 -13.38 -39.44
CA LYS A 90 -10.72 -12.33 -40.40
C LYS A 90 -11.81 -11.29 -40.64
N SER A 91 -13.08 -11.70 -40.66
CA SER A 91 -14.23 -10.80 -40.82
C SER A 91 -14.55 -9.97 -39.55
N ASP A 92 -14.37 -10.57 -38.39
CA ASP A 92 -14.63 -9.83 -37.11
C ASP A 92 -13.51 -8.81 -36.83
N ALA A 93 -12.27 -9.17 -37.11
CA ALA A 93 -11.15 -8.24 -37.03
C ALA A 93 -11.35 -7.01 -37.93
N LEU A 94 -11.88 -7.22 -39.15
CA LEU A 94 -12.18 -6.11 -40.04
C LEU A 94 -13.30 -5.21 -39.49
N LYS A 95 -14.35 -5.78 -38.91
CA LYS A 95 -15.42 -5.01 -38.29
C LYS A 95 -14.94 -4.17 -37.11
N GLU A 96 -14.08 -4.76 -36.24
CA GLU A 96 -13.48 -4.03 -35.12
C GLU A 96 -12.63 -2.86 -35.63
N LEU A 97 -11.77 -3.10 -36.62
CA LEU A 97 -10.93 -2.06 -37.19
C LEU A 97 -11.75 -0.94 -37.87
N TYR A 98 -12.84 -1.32 -38.54
CA TYR A 98 -13.76 -0.32 -39.13
C TYR A 98 -14.43 0.55 -38.06
N MET A 99 -14.81 -0.03 -36.91
CA MET A 99 -15.39 0.74 -35.81
C MET A 99 -14.38 1.69 -35.16
N GLU A 100 -13.10 1.31 -35.13
CA GLU A 100 -12.03 2.15 -34.54
C GLU A 100 -11.57 3.26 -35.47
N LEU A 101 -11.39 2.98 -36.74
CA LEU A 101 -10.88 3.95 -37.75
C LEU A 101 -11.97 4.83 -38.37
N GLY A 102 -13.21 4.33 -38.41
CA GLY A 102 -14.32 5.01 -39.11
C GLY A 102 -14.29 4.83 -40.63
N GLU A 103 -13.25 4.18 -41.18
CA GLU A 103 -13.06 3.92 -42.61
C GLU A 103 -12.80 2.42 -42.83
N ASN A 104 -13.29 1.87 -43.94
CA ASN A 104 -13.11 0.47 -44.27
C ASN A 104 -11.75 0.25 -44.97
N PRO A 105 -10.80 -0.49 -44.41
CA PRO A 105 -9.53 -0.77 -45.04
C PRO A 105 -9.65 -1.53 -46.39
N GLU A 106 -10.70 -2.31 -46.57
CA GLU A 106 -10.95 -3.05 -47.82
C GLU A 106 -11.22 -2.08 -48.98
N ASP A 107 -11.84 -0.92 -48.73
CA ASP A 107 -12.15 0.07 -49.78
C ASP A 107 -10.87 0.73 -50.33
N LEU A 108 -9.82 0.79 -49.49
CA LEU A 108 -8.52 1.36 -49.86
C LEU A 108 -7.59 0.32 -50.50
N LEU A 109 -7.60 -0.91 -50.02
CA LEU A 109 -6.62 -1.93 -50.39
C LEU A 109 -7.17 -2.95 -51.41
N GLY A 110 -8.49 -3.01 -51.59
CA GLY A 110 -9.15 -3.97 -52.46
C GLY A 110 -9.24 -5.41 -51.90
N TYR A 111 -8.70 -5.66 -50.72
CA TYR A 111 -8.78 -6.91 -50.00
C TYR A 111 -8.65 -6.72 -48.47
N ASN A 112 -9.12 -7.70 -47.69
CA ASN A 112 -8.96 -7.68 -46.25
C ASN A 112 -7.52 -8.07 -45.85
N PRO A 113 -6.68 -7.16 -45.34
CA PRO A 113 -5.30 -7.46 -44.93
C PRO A 113 -5.17 -8.17 -43.62
N LEU A 114 -6.27 -8.30 -42.83
CA LEU A 114 -6.24 -8.84 -41.50
C LEU A 114 -6.24 -10.38 -41.53
N ARG A 115 -5.64 -10.95 -40.49
CA ARG A 115 -5.52 -12.42 -40.32
C ARG A 115 -6.34 -12.90 -39.13
N PRO A 116 -6.78 -14.16 -39.12
CA PRO A 116 -7.43 -14.72 -37.96
C PRO A 116 -6.46 -14.76 -36.78
N SER A 117 -6.96 -14.48 -35.58
CA SER A 117 -6.13 -14.41 -34.39
C SER A 117 -6.85 -14.90 -33.14
N PHE A 118 -6.08 -15.27 -32.12
CA PHE A 118 -6.58 -15.48 -30.78
C PHE A 118 -6.13 -14.34 -29.88
N GLU A 119 -7.08 -13.63 -29.29
CA GLU A 119 -6.79 -12.72 -28.20
C GLU A 119 -6.78 -13.48 -26.89
N VAL A 120 -5.63 -13.46 -26.20
CA VAL A 120 -5.42 -14.15 -24.94
C VAL A 120 -5.19 -13.13 -23.85
N LYS A 121 -6.15 -12.93 -22.94
CA LYS A 121 -5.95 -12.14 -21.72
C LYS A 121 -5.22 -12.95 -20.69
N LEU A 122 -4.22 -12.35 -20.07
CA LEU A 122 -3.33 -13.02 -19.13
C LEU A 122 -3.88 -13.04 -17.69
N ASN A 123 -3.49 -14.07 -16.95
CA ASN A 123 -3.48 -13.97 -15.51
C ASN A 123 -2.38 -13.00 -15.08
N SER A 124 -2.65 -12.16 -14.07
CA SER A 124 -1.75 -11.08 -13.60
C SER A 124 -0.33 -11.56 -13.30
N ASP A 125 -0.18 -12.80 -12.84
CA ASP A 125 1.12 -13.41 -12.49
C ASP A 125 2.01 -13.69 -13.71
N TYR A 126 1.42 -13.74 -14.90
CA TYR A 126 2.11 -14.00 -16.18
C TYR A 126 2.31 -12.73 -17.02
N ALA A 127 1.80 -11.58 -16.59
CA ALA A 127 2.01 -10.28 -17.26
C ALA A 127 3.41 -9.72 -16.97
N ASP A 128 4.42 -10.45 -17.46
CA ASP A 128 5.84 -10.13 -17.35
C ASP A 128 6.51 -10.39 -18.71
N ALA A 129 7.35 -9.44 -19.16
CA ALA A 129 7.98 -9.52 -20.49
C ALA A 129 8.80 -10.80 -20.68
N THR A 130 9.50 -11.27 -19.63
CA THR A 130 10.33 -12.48 -19.67
C THR A 130 9.48 -13.74 -19.81
N LYS A 131 8.38 -13.80 -19.06
CA LYS A 131 7.43 -14.93 -19.13
C LYS A 131 6.74 -14.97 -20.47
N LEU A 132 6.32 -13.81 -21.01
CA LEU A 132 5.70 -13.71 -22.32
C LEU A 132 6.64 -14.11 -23.46
N ALA A 133 7.90 -13.72 -23.41
CA ALA A 133 8.90 -14.16 -24.38
C ALA A 133 9.09 -15.70 -24.36
N GLY A 134 8.99 -16.32 -23.17
CA GLY A 134 8.98 -17.77 -23.03
C GLY A 134 7.74 -18.42 -23.63
N ILE A 135 6.56 -17.83 -23.44
CA ILE A 135 5.28 -18.29 -24.01
C ILE A 135 5.32 -18.19 -25.55
N ASP A 136 5.77 -17.04 -26.08
CA ASP A 136 5.93 -16.82 -27.53
C ASP A 136 6.81 -17.89 -28.15
N LYS A 137 8.01 -18.11 -27.60
CA LYS A 137 8.93 -19.14 -28.09
C LYS A 137 8.31 -20.54 -28.08
N THR A 138 7.59 -20.86 -27.00
CA THR A 138 6.95 -22.18 -26.85
C THR A 138 5.82 -22.39 -27.88
N LEU A 139 4.97 -21.37 -28.06
CA LEU A 139 3.85 -21.42 -28.97
C LEU A 139 4.32 -21.54 -30.43
N ARG A 140 5.29 -20.73 -30.85
CA ARG A 140 5.83 -20.80 -32.22
C ARG A 140 6.55 -22.14 -32.52
N SER A 141 7.25 -22.68 -31.54
CA SER A 141 7.93 -23.96 -31.69
C SER A 141 6.96 -25.13 -31.78
N ALA A 142 5.84 -25.07 -31.07
CA ALA A 142 4.85 -26.15 -31.01
C ALA A 142 3.84 -26.12 -32.16
N TYR A 143 3.58 -24.94 -32.75
CA TYR A 143 2.54 -24.74 -33.74
C TYR A 143 3.06 -23.94 -34.96
N PRO A 144 3.50 -24.61 -36.03
CA PRO A 144 4.08 -23.96 -37.21
C PRO A 144 3.13 -23.01 -37.96
N TYR A 145 1.82 -23.15 -37.74
CA TYR A 145 0.78 -22.28 -38.31
C TYR A 145 0.54 -20.97 -37.50
N ILE A 146 1.28 -20.75 -36.43
CA ILE A 146 1.33 -19.45 -35.73
C ILE A 146 2.37 -18.59 -36.44
N GLU A 147 1.91 -17.52 -37.05
CA GLU A 147 2.78 -16.60 -37.76
C GLU A 147 3.49 -15.66 -36.78
N ASN A 148 2.73 -15.07 -35.89
CA ASN A 148 3.26 -14.09 -34.92
C ASN A 148 2.50 -14.15 -33.59
N VAL A 149 3.22 -13.87 -32.50
CA VAL A 149 2.65 -13.59 -31.19
C VAL A 149 2.95 -12.14 -30.88
N SER A 150 1.92 -11.29 -30.98
CA SER A 150 2.05 -9.86 -30.77
C SER A 150 1.63 -9.46 -29.36
N TYR A 151 2.48 -8.76 -28.64
CA TYR A 151 2.20 -8.19 -27.34
C TYR A 151 2.93 -6.84 -27.15
N GLN A 152 2.35 -5.99 -26.35
CA GLN A 152 2.91 -4.64 -26.09
C GLN A 152 4.00 -4.73 -25.01
N LYS A 153 5.20 -5.17 -25.41
CA LYS A 153 6.33 -5.38 -24.48
C LYS A 153 6.67 -4.12 -23.68
N ASP A 154 6.76 -2.98 -24.37
CA ASP A 154 7.13 -1.71 -23.76
C ASP A 154 6.13 -1.27 -22.68
N LEU A 155 4.84 -1.53 -22.92
CA LEU A 155 3.79 -1.18 -21.96
C LEU A 155 3.85 -2.06 -20.71
N ILE A 156 4.21 -3.33 -20.85
CA ILE A 156 4.38 -4.27 -19.74
C ILE A 156 5.60 -3.87 -18.89
N GLU A 157 6.71 -3.51 -19.52
CA GLU A 157 7.94 -3.06 -18.85
C GLU A 157 7.69 -1.73 -18.11
N LEU A 158 7.06 -0.75 -18.77
CA LEU A 158 6.72 0.54 -18.17
C LEU A 158 5.84 0.39 -16.92
N VAL A 159 4.81 -0.46 -16.97
CA VAL A 159 3.94 -0.71 -15.83
C VAL A 159 4.73 -1.33 -14.67
N ASN A 160 5.57 -2.32 -14.95
CA ASN A 160 6.36 -2.99 -13.90
C ASN A 160 7.36 -2.06 -13.21
N ASP A 161 8.06 -1.23 -13.99
CA ASP A 161 9.09 -0.33 -13.46
C ASP A 161 8.49 0.87 -12.70
N ASN A 162 7.40 1.45 -13.21
CA ASN A 162 6.69 2.51 -12.52
C ASN A 162 6.15 2.05 -11.16
N LEU A 163 5.68 0.81 -11.07
CA LEU A 163 5.17 0.27 -9.81
C LEU A 163 6.25 0.05 -8.76
N LYS A 164 7.43 -0.44 -9.17
CA LYS A 164 8.59 -0.55 -8.28
C LYS A 164 9.01 0.84 -7.77
N LEU A 165 9.03 1.83 -8.65
CA LEU A 165 9.36 3.20 -8.29
C LEU A 165 8.36 3.79 -7.31
N ILE A 166 7.05 3.67 -7.58
CA ILE A 166 5.97 4.11 -6.68
C ILE A 166 6.10 3.44 -5.31
N GLY A 167 6.31 2.13 -5.28
CA GLY A 167 6.50 1.38 -4.04
C GLY A 167 7.71 1.87 -3.24
N LEU A 168 8.84 2.14 -3.90
CA LEU A 168 10.04 2.68 -3.26
C LEU A 168 9.82 4.08 -2.68
N ILE A 169 9.14 4.96 -3.42
CA ILE A 169 8.81 6.31 -2.97
C ILE A 169 7.88 6.25 -1.75
N LEU A 170 6.81 5.46 -1.80
CA LEU A 170 5.88 5.30 -0.68
C LEU A 170 6.59 4.73 0.56
N LEU A 171 7.48 3.76 0.38
CA LEU A 171 8.30 3.22 1.46
C LEU A 171 9.21 4.29 2.06
N GLY A 172 9.89 5.09 1.24
CA GLY A 172 10.73 6.20 1.70
C GLY A 172 9.95 7.22 2.53
N ILE A 173 8.77 7.63 2.06
CA ILE A 173 7.89 8.54 2.80
C ILE A 173 7.44 7.90 4.12
N ALA A 174 7.06 6.63 4.13
CA ALA A 174 6.65 5.92 5.34
C ALA A 174 7.77 5.87 6.38
N VAL A 175 9.02 5.63 5.97
CA VAL A 175 10.20 5.65 6.86
C VAL A 175 10.40 7.04 7.46
N VAL A 176 10.37 8.10 6.66
CA VAL A 176 10.51 9.49 7.13
C VAL A 176 9.39 9.82 8.13
N MET A 177 8.13 9.50 7.82
CA MET A 177 6.99 9.73 8.71
C MET A 177 7.13 8.96 10.03
N THR A 178 7.64 7.72 9.98
CA THR A 178 7.93 6.91 11.17
C THR A 178 8.98 7.58 12.05
N VAL A 179 10.06 8.08 11.48
CA VAL A 179 11.12 8.80 12.22
C VAL A 179 10.55 10.06 12.88
N ILE A 180 9.80 10.87 12.13
CA ILE A 180 9.13 12.08 12.66
C ILE A 180 8.21 11.71 13.83
N SER A 181 7.42 10.63 13.71
CA SER A 181 6.54 10.14 14.77
C SER A 181 7.31 9.82 16.04
N VAL A 182 8.40 9.05 15.92
CA VAL A 182 9.24 8.68 17.06
C VAL A 182 9.81 9.92 17.75
N VAL A 183 10.30 10.91 16.99
CA VAL A 183 10.85 12.15 17.52
C VAL A 183 9.76 12.96 18.25
N LEU A 184 8.57 13.12 17.68
CA LEU A 184 7.47 13.85 18.28
C LEU A 184 7.01 13.21 19.61
N ILE A 185 6.83 11.89 19.61
CA ILE A 185 6.47 11.14 20.81
C ILE A 185 7.59 11.26 21.85
N ALA A 186 8.86 11.11 21.46
CA ALA A 186 10.01 11.23 22.34
C ALA A 186 10.09 12.61 23.00
N ASN A 187 9.86 13.69 22.26
CA ASN A 187 9.82 15.06 22.79
C ASN A 187 8.69 15.22 23.82
N THR A 188 7.50 14.70 23.52
CA THR A 188 6.38 14.75 24.46
C THR A 188 6.65 13.97 25.73
N VAL A 189 7.24 12.75 25.61
CA VAL A 189 7.66 11.95 26.77
C VAL A 189 8.69 12.69 27.62
N SER A 190 9.66 13.34 26.99
CA SER A 190 10.70 14.12 27.67
C SER A 190 10.12 15.30 28.46
N LEU A 191 9.12 16.01 27.86
CA LEU A 191 8.40 17.09 28.57
C LEU A 191 7.64 16.56 29.80
N VAL A 192 6.97 15.42 29.68
CA VAL A 192 6.27 14.78 30.81
C VAL A 192 7.24 14.31 31.87
N ALA A 193 8.38 13.73 31.50
CA ALA A 193 9.45 13.34 32.41
C ALA A 193 10.02 14.53 33.16
N TYR A 194 10.32 15.62 32.44
CA TYR A 194 10.80 16.88 33.05
C TYR A 194 9.78 17.47 34.04
N SER A 195 8.50 17.47 33.70
CA SER A 195 7.44 17.92 34.62
C SER A 195 7.36 17.10 35.92
N LYS A 196 7.80 15.84 35.88
CA LYS A 196 7.83 14.93 37.03
C LYS A 196 9.23 14.73 37.63
N ARG A 197 10.18 15.59 37.31
CA ARG A 197 11.61 15.42 37.66
C ARG A 197 11.83 15.16 39.15
N PHE A 198 11.16 15.90 40.04
CA PHE A 198 11.31 15.70 41.50
C PHE A 198 10.84 14.32 41.97
N LEU A 199 9.74 13.80 41.40
CA LEU A 199 9.26 12.46 41.69
C LEU A 199 10.24 11.39 41.19
N LEU A 200 10.77 11.58 39.98
CA LEU A 200 11.76 10.70 39.40
C LEU A 200 13.04 10.67 40.22
N HIS A 201 13.52 11.83 40.63
CA HIS A 201 14.70 11.97 41.47
C HIS A 201 14.52 11.30 42.82
N ALA A 202 13.37 11.49 43.50
CA ALA A 202 13.05 10.81 44.74
C ALA A 202 13.04 9.25 44.60
N MET A 203 12.51 8.74 43.47
CA MET A 203 12.52 7.31 43.17
C MET A 203 13.95 6.76 43.00
N VAL A 204 14.83 7.53 42.34
CA VAL A 204 16.25 7.15 42.16
C VAL A 204 16.96 7.13 43.50
N LEU A 205 16.75 8.11 44.42
CA LEU A 205 17.34 8.18 45.74
C LEU A 205 16.94 7.02 46.63
N VAL A 206 15.71 6.52 46.52
CA VAL A 206 15.22 5.33 47.25
C VAL A 206 15.71 4.01 46.63
N GLY A 207 16.50 4.08 45.54
CA GLY A 207 17.09 2.90 44.90
C GLY A 207 16.18 2.18 43.89
N ALA A 208 15.14 2.83 43.38
CA ALA A 208 14.28 2.26 42.38
C ALA A 208 15.03 1.94 41.06
N THR A 209 14.81 0.76 40.52
CA THR A 209 15.47 0.36 39.25
C THR A 209 14.98 1.21 38.05
N PRO A 210 15.82 1.46 37.06
CA PRO A 210 15.41 2.21 35.86
C PRO A 210 14.23 1.59 35.11
N ALA A 211 14.06 0.27 35.21
CA ALA A 211 12.94 -0.44 34.61
C ALA A 211 11.62 -0.12 35.33
N PHE A 212 11.65 -0.07 36.66
CA PHE A 212 10.50 0.30 37.49
C PHE A 212 10.06 1.74 37.22
N ILE A 213 11.02 2.67 37.13
CA ILE A 213 10.75 4.09 36.84
C ILE A 213 10.14 4.27 35.42
N ARG A 214 10.59 3.50 34.41
CA ARG A 214 10.08 3.60 33.03
C ARG A 214 8.67 3.06 32.86
N ARG A 215 8.30 2.02 33.59
CA ARG A 215 7.05 1.26 33.38
C ARG A 215 5.77 2.13 33.33
N PRO A 216 5.53 3.08 34.24
CA PRO A 216 4.33 3.92 34.22
C PRO A 216 4.29 4.87 33.01
N PHE A 217 5.45 5.37 32.53
CA PHE A 217 5.53 6.22 31.35
C PHE A 217 5.21 5.42 30.09
N VAL A 218 5.84 4.27 29.92
CA VAL A 218 5.61 3.40 28.77
C VAL A 218 4.16 2.99 28.69
N ARG A 219 3.56 2.53 29.82
CA ARG A 219 2.13 2.15 29.86
C ARG A 219 1.21 3.32 29.48
N SER A 220 1.48 4.53 29.98
CA SER A 220 0.69 5.70 29.64
C SER A 220 0.77 6.06 28.16
N HIS A 221 1.96 5.94 27.54
CA HIS A 221 2.14 6.24 26.11
C HIS A 221 1.59 5.14 25.19
N ILE A 222 1.61 3.87 25.59
CA ILE A 222 0.91 2.79 24.87
C ILE A 222 -0.59 3.08 24.80
N VAL A 223 -1.20 3.47 25.93
CA VAL A 223 -2.62 3.84 25.97
C VAL A 223 -2.89 5.02 25.03
N ASN A 224 -2.05 6.06 25.04
CA ASN A 224 -2.18 7.17 24.11
C ASN A 224 -2.01 6.72 22.64
N GLY A 225 -1.11 5.77 22.37
CA GLY A 225 -0.93 5.18 21.04
C GLY A 225 -2.17 4.43 20.54
N ILE A 226 -2.83 3.68 21.43
CA ILE A 226 -4.10 2.99 21.09
C ILE A 226 -5.19 4.02 20.77
N PHE A 227 -5.38 5.05 21.62
CA PHE A 227 -6.35 6.11 21.32
C PHE A 227 -6.01 6.88 20.04
N GLY A 228 -4.73 7.17 19.81
CA GLY A 228 -4.27 7.79 18.56
C GLY A 228 -4.59 6.93 17.33
N ALA A 229 -4.38 5.62 17.43
CA ALA A 229 -4.68 4.69 16.35
C ALA A 229 -6.19 4.55 16.10
N LEU A 230 -7.02 4.57 17.16
CA LEU A 230 -8.48 4.57 17.00
C LEU A 230 -8.97 5.83 16.28
N ILE A 231 -8.44 7.01 16.65
CA ILE A 231 -8.77 8.26 15.96
C ILE A 231 -8.29 8.22 14.51
N ALA A 232 -7.07 7.75 14.26
CA ALA A 232 -6.52 7.60 12.91
C ALA A 232 -7.37 6.68 12.02
N ASN A 233 -7.79 5.53 12.56
CA ASN A 233 -8.70 4.61 11.87
C ASN A 233 -10.09 5.23 11.64
N GLY A 234 -10.61 6.01 12.58
CA GLY A 234 -11.87 6.74 12.41
C GLY A 234 -11.79 7.78 11.28
N LEU A 235 -10.69 8.54 11.23
CA LEU A 235 -10.44 9.51 10.15
C LEU A 235 -10.27 8.81 8.79
N LEU A 236 -9.53 7.69 8.75
CA LEU A 236 -9.34 6.91 7.54
C LEU A 236 -10.68 6.33 7.05
N GLY A 237 -11.49 5.80 7.97
CA GLY A 237 -12.83 5.30 7.66
C GLY A 237 -13.76 6.40 7.12
N ALA A 238 -13.72 7.60 7.69
CA ALA A 238 -14.45 8.75 7.19
C ALA A 238 -14.00 9.17 5.79
N LEU A 239 -12.69 9.19 5.54
CA LEU A 239 -12.10 9.47 4.23
C LEU A 239 -12.57 8.44 3.19
N LEU A 240 -12.47 7.15 3.52
CA LEU A 240 -12.89 6.05 2.63
C LEU A 240 -14.41 6.11 2.35
N TYR A 241 -15.21 6.40 3.36
CA TYR A 241 -16.66 6.58 3.19
C TYR A 241 -16.98 7.73 2.22
N TYR A 242 -16.29 8.86 2.37
CA TYR A 242 -16.45 10.00 1.46
C TYR A 242 -16.03 9.65 0.03
N MET A 243 -14.86 9.02 -0.15
CA MET A 243 -14.37 8.60 -1.46
C MET A 243 -15.28 7.56 -2.13
N SER A 244 -15.83 6.63 -1.37
CA SER A 244 -16.75 5.61 -1.90
C SER A 244 -18.09 6.20 -2.41
N ARG A 245 -18.44 7.37 -1.92
CA ARG A 245 -19.67 8.07 -2.31
C ARG A 245 -19.50 8.92 -3.56
N GLU A 246 -18.32 9.57 -3.71
CA GLU A 246 -18.02 10.45 -4.84
C GLU A 246 -17.50 9.71 -6.07
N LEU A 247 -16.77 8.61 -5.88
CA LEU A 247 -16.13 7.86 -6.93
C LEU A 247 -16.85 6.53 -7.17
N SER A 248 -17.65 6.48 -8.25
CA SER A 248 -18.30 5.23 -8.69
C SER A 248 -17.24 4.19 -9.05
N GLY A 249 -17.32 3.00 -8.39
CA GLY A 249 -16.34 1.92 -8.59
C GLY A 249 -15.19 1.88 -7.57
N PHE A 250 -15.03 2.88 -6.71
CA PHE A 250 -13.99 2.88 -5.67
C PHE A 250 -14.15 1.73 -4.67
N SER A 251 -15.39 1.38 -4.33
CA SER A 251 -15.69 0.28 -3.42
C SER A 251 -15.32 -1.10 -3.96
N SER A 252 -15.22 -1.26 -5.29
CA SER A 252 -14.82 -2.53 -5.91
C SER A 252 -13.30 -2.76 -5.92
N LEU A 253 -12.52 -1.69 -5.66
CA LEU A 253 -11.05 -1.76 -5.61
C LEU A 253 -10.52 -2.16 -4.23
N LEU A 254 -11.35 -2.13 -3.20
CA LEU A 254 -10.93 -2.34 -1.81
C LEU A 254 -11.74 -3.46 -1.16
N ASP A 255 -11.10 -4.60 -0.99
CA ASP A 255 -11.67 -5.72 -0.25
C ASP A 255 -11.75 -5.41 1.25
N LYS A 256 -12.83 -5.87 1.90
CA LYS A 256 -13.03 -5.71 3.35
C LYS A 256 -11.88 -6.29 4.16
N GLU A 257 -11.29 -7.39 3.71
CA GLU A 257 -10.14 -8.01 4.35
C GLU A 257 -8.91 -7.10 4.33
N MET A 258 -8.63 -6.43 3.22
CA MET A 258 -7.52 -5.48 3.11
C MET A 258 -7.71 -4.27 4.01
N LEU A 259 -8.93 -3.74 4.10
CA LEU A 259 -9.24 -2.63 5.01
C LEU A 259 -9.02 -3.03 6.48
N LEU A 260 -9.39 -4.24 6.84
CA LEU A 260 -9.19 -4.78 8.19
C LEU A 260 -7.69 -4.98 8.49
N PHE A 261 -6.91 -5.40 7.50
CA PHE A 261 -5.45 -5.51 7.58
C PHE A 261 -4.79 -4.14 7.81
N ILE A 262 -5.20 -3.12 7.06
CA ILE A 262 -4.71 -1.73 7.24
C ILE A 262 -5.06 -1.22 8.64
N ALA A 263 -6.32 -1.38 9.06
CA ALA A 263 -6.77 -0.94 10.38
C ALA A 263 -6.02 -1.63 11.52
N GLY A 264 -5.82 -2.94 11.42
CA GLY A 264 -5.00 -3.71 12.37
C GLY A 264 -3.53 -3.28 12.37
N GLY A 265 -2.97 -3.03 11.19
CA GLY A 265 -1.61 -2.52 11.02
C GLY A 265 -1.40 -1.16 11.68
N ILE A 266 -2.35 -0.23 11.53
CA ILE A 266 -2.33 1.10 12.19
C ILE A 266 -2.40 0.95 13.71
N LEU A 267 -3.25 0.07 14.24
CA LEU A 267 -3.32 -0.22 15.68
C LEU A 267 -1.99 -0.76 16.20
N LEU A 268 -1.41 -1.72 15.51
CA LEU A 268 -0.14 -2.31 15.88
C LEU A 268 0.99 -1.28 15.81
N ALA A 269 1.05 -0.49 14.73
CA ALA A 269 2.01 0.60 14.57
C ALA A 269 1.88 1.63 15.71
N GLY A 270 0.67 2.03 16.10
CA GLY A 270 0.41 2.95 17.20
C GLY A 270 0.96 2.45 18.54
N VAL A 271 0.79 1.18 18.83
CA VAL A 271 1.33 0.53 20.04
C VAL A 271 2.86 0.45 19.99
N VAL A 272 3.41 -0.06 18.88
CA VAL A 272 4.86 -0.28 18.71
C VAL A 272 5.63 1.05 18.73
N LEU A 273 5.18 2.05 17.96
CA LEU A 273 5.83 3.36 17.91
C LEU A 273 5.78 4.06 19.26
N SER A 274 4.64 4.03 19.95
CA SER A 274 4.49 4.60 21.29
C SER A 274 5.38 3.91 22.31
N TYR A 275 5.48 2.57 22.26
CA TYR A 275 6.36 1.80 23.12
C TYR A 275 7.84 2.14 22.89
N LEU A 276 8.29 2.11 21.63
CA LEU A 276 9.69 2.38 21.28
C LEU A 276 10.10 3.81 21.65
N ALA A 277 9.29 4.80 21.26
CA ALA A 277 9.56 6.20 21.53
C ALA A 277 9.59 6.49 23.04
N ALA A 278 8.65 5.96 23.82
CA ALA A 278 8.64 6.12 25.27
C ALA A 278 9.86 5.46 25.92
N ARG A 279 10.24 4.27 25.47
CA ARG A 279 11.42 3.55 25.98
C ARG A 279 12.72 4.31 25.72
N ILE A 280 12.87 4.86 24.51
CA ILE A 280 14.05 5.63 24.11
C ILE A 280 14.11 6.95 24.90
N ALA A 281 13.00 7.71 24.96
CA ALA A 281 12.97 9.03 25.58
C ALA A 281 13.24 8.97 27.11
N VAL A 282 12.55 8.07 27.80
CA VAL A 282 12.78 7.90 29.26
C VAL A 282 14.18 7.34 29.54
N GLY A 283 14.68 6.46 28.66
CA GLY A 283 16.04 5.91 28.76
C GLY A 283 17.11 7.00 28.63
N ARG A 284 16.95 7.91 27.66
CA ARG A 284 17.86 9.07 27.47
C ARG A 284 17.80 10.04 28.67
N TYR A 285 16.58 10.33 29.16
CA TYR A 285 16.41 11.19 30.33
C TYR A 285 17.11 10.66 31.58
N LEU A 286 16.93 9.37 31.89
CA LEU A 286 17.55 8.74 33.06
C LEU A 286 19.08 8.62 32.98
N ARG A 287 19.66 8.55 31.76
CA ARG A 287 21.11 8.56 31.57
C ARG A 287 21.66 9.97 31.78
N ALA A 288 21.05 11.00 31.18
CA ALA A 288 21.49 12.37 31.31
C ALA A 288 21.42 12.89 32.78
N ASP A 289 20.49 12.38 33.58
CA ASP A 289 20.37 12.75 35.00
C ASP A 289 21.46 12.07 35.88
N ARG A 290 21.87 10.86 35.52
CA ARG A 290 23.00 10.17 36.20
C ARG A 290 24.33 10.88 35.96
N ASP A 291 24.59 11.35 34.77
CA ASP A 291 25.86 12.03 34.44
C ASP A 291 25.97 13.37 35.21
N LYS A 292 24.85 14.06 35.49
CA LYS A 292 24.84 15.27 36.33
C LYS A 292 25.09 15.00 37.82
N LEU A 293 24.73 13.81 38.33
CA LEU A 293 25.01 13.42 39.71
C LEU A 293 26.49 13.07 39.96
N TYR A 294 27.25 12.74 38.91
CA TYR A 294 28.69 12.45 39.01
C TYR A 294 29.59 13.72 38.98
N TYR A 295 29.01 14.87 38.63
CA TYR A 295 29.71 16.16 38.56
C TYR A 295 29.32 17.13 39.69
N MET A 296 28.58 16.70 40.70
CA MET A 296 28.39 17.35 42.00
C MET A 296 29.07 16.55 43.10
#